data_d8c6d66d1f3ab94e53718eb76fbdf001
#
_entry.id   d8c6d66d1f3ab94e53718eb76fbdf001
#
_cell.length_a   1.000
_cell.length_b   1.000
_cell.length_c   1.000
_cell.angle_alpha   90.00
_cell.angle_beta   90.00
_cell.angle_gamma   90.00
#
_symmetry.space_group_name_H-M   'P 1'
#
loop_
_entity.id
_entity.type
_entity.pdbx_description
1 polymer ?
#
loop_
_entity_poly.entity_id
_entity_poly.type
_entity_poly.pdbx_seq_one_letter_code
_entity_poly.pdbx_strand_id
1 'polypeptide(L)'
;VYGVAVDVGSTTIAGYLVDLATGDVVANAGAMNPQIRFGEDLMSRVSYVMMNPGGDDELTSTVRDALDTLIEDLCNDLDTDLLPDDVRMHIHDIVLVGNPVMHHLLLGIDPTPLGAAPFTLTVGEPVDMRAADLDLGLPYARCHVGPCIAGHVGADAASATLNERTHATVEPQLMVDIGTNAEIVLGTAERTYAASSPTGPALEGAQISSGMRATAGAIERIRIDHDTFEPRFKVIGADAWSDEPEFAEQTATLDIAGLCGSAIIEVIGELFLSGLCDHNGVIQ
;
A
#
# COMPACT_ATOMS: atom_id res chain seq x y z
N VAL A 1 18.11 -2.33 18.49
CA VAL A 1 17.65 -0.97 18.12
C VAL A 1 16.86 -1.09 16.83
N TYR A 2 15.62 -0.61 16.87
CA TYR A 2 14.69 -0.82 15.78
C TYR A 2 14.29 0.48 15.10
N GLY A 3 13.90 0.36 13.84
CA GLY A 3 13.19 1.34 13.06
C GLY A 3 11.86 0.77 12.56
N VAL A 4 10.91 1.64 12.24
CA VAL A 4 9.64 1.26 11.65
C VAL A 4 9.50 1.96 10.31
N ALA A 5 9.10 1.24 9.27
CA ALA A 5 8.70 1.81 7.99
C ALA A 5 7.22 1.52 7.76
N VAL A 6 6.44 2.54 7.42
CA VAL A 6 4.99 2.37 7.19
C VAL A 6 4.58 3.03 5.88
N ASP A 7 3.87 2.27 5.08
CA ASP A 7 3.07 2.78 3.97
C ASP A 7 1.63 3.03 4.45
N VAL A 8 1.25 4.30 4.48
CA VAL A 8 -0.08 4.75 4.89
C VAL A 8 -0.98 4.83 3.66
N GLY A 9 -1.36 3.67 3.15
CA GLY A 9 -2.23 3.56 1.99
C GLY A 9 -3.67 3.99 2.27
N SER A 10 -4.41 4.36 1.24
CA SER A 10 -5.82 4.74 1.37
C SER A 10 -6.71 3.58 1.82
N THR A 11 -6.37 2.36 1.43
CA THR A 11 -7.14 1.14 1.71
C THR A 11 -6.47 0.29 2.78
N THR A 12 -5.16 0.11 2.69
CA THR A 12 -4.35 -0.73 3.57
C THR A 12 -3.18 0.07 4.11
N ILE A 13 -2.90 -0.10 5.40
CA ILE A 13 -1.69 0.41 6.04
C ILE A 13 -0.78 -0.80 6.24
N ALA A 14 0.46 -0.72 5.75
CA ALA A 14 1.45 -1.78 5.87
C ALA A 14 2.67 -1.28 6.64
N GLY A 15 3.12 -2.04 7.63
CA GLY A 15 4.25 -1.70 8.48
C GLY A 15 5.29 -2.80 8.58
N TYR A 16 6.55 -2.38 8.73
CA TYR A 16 7.71 -3.24 8.85
C TYR A 16 8.58 -2.78 10.01
N LEU A 17 8.91 -3.70 10.92
CA LEU A 17 9.89 -3.48 11.97
C LEU A 17 11.26 -3.95 11.46
N VAL A 18 12.24 -3.08 11.55
CA VAL A 18 13.58 -3.29 11.00
C VAL A 18 14.62 -3.23 12.12
N ASP A 19 15.52 -4.19 12.20
CA ASP A 19 16.72 -4.06 13.04
C ASP A 19 17.70 -3.11 12.34
N LEU A 20 17.91 -1.94 12.94
CA LEU A 20 18.78 -0.91 12.38
C LEU A 20 20.28 -1.27 12.41
N ALA A 21 20.67 -2.32 13.14
CA ALA A 21 22.04 -2.80 13.14
C ALA A 21 22.38 -3.68 11.94
N THR A 22 21.40 -4.46 11.44
CA THR A 22 21.57 -5.40 10.33
C THR A 22 20.87 -4.94 9.06
N GLY A 23 19.79 -4.17 9.17
CA GLY A 23 18.90 -3.79 8.08
C GLY A 23 17.84 -4.84 7.76
N ASP A 24 17.74 -5.91 8.56
CA ASP A 24 16.77 -6.97 8.35
C ASP A 24 15.37 -6.55 8.81
N VAL A 25 14.35 -6.94 8.07
CA VAL A 25 12.96 -6.87 8.51
C VAL A 25 12.73 -8.02 9.49
N VAL A 26 12.38 -7.69 10.73
CA VAL A 26 12.23 -8.66 11.83
C VAL A 26 10.77 -8.93 12.20
N ALA A 27 9.84 -8.06 11.81
CA ALA A 27 8.40 -8.27 11.90
C ALA A 27 7.69 -7.45 10.82
N ASN A 28 6.48 -7.85 10.43
CA ASN A 28 5.62 -7.09 9.53
C ASN A 28 4.17 -7.23 9.96
N ALA A 29 3.39 -6.17 9.74
CA ALA A 29 1.96 -6.16 10.03
C ALA A 29 1.23 -5.34 8.97
N GLY A 30 -0.05 -5.64 8.78
CA GLY A 30 -0.93 -4.91 7.87
C GLY A 30 -2.32 -4.78 8.44
N ALA A 31 -2.91 -3.60 8.28
CA ALA A 31 -4.25 -3.31 8.73
C ALA A 31 -5.06 -2.61 7.64
N MET A 32 -6.38 -2.79 7.66
CA MET A 32 -7.27 -1.99 6.85
C MET A 32 -7.27 -0.55 7.38
N ASN A 33 -7.12 0.44 6.49
CA ASN A 33 -7.22 1.83 6.88
C ASN A 33 -8.65 2.16 7.37
N PRO A 34 -8.87 2.47 8.66
CA PRO A 34 -10.21 2.69 9.20
C PRO A 34 -10.88 3.95 8.65
N GLN A 35 -10.14 4.81 7.96
CA GLN A 35 -10.71 5.99 7.28
C GLN A 35 -11.60 5.62 6.08
N ILE A 36 -11.63 4.35 5.63
CA ILE A 36 -12.56 3.85 4.59
C ILE A 36 -14.02 4.16 4.95
N ARG A 37 -14.38 4.16 6.21
CA ARG A 37 -15.73 4.51 6.68
C ARG A 37 -16.16 5.95 6.35
N PHE A 38 -15.20 6.85 6.09
CA PHE A 38 -15.43 8.25 5.71
C PHE A 38 -15.33 8.48 4.21
N GLY A 39 -14.75 7.54 3.49
CA GLY A 39 -14.58 7.57 2.04
C GLY A 39 -13.64 6.47 1.56
N GLU A 40 -14.06 5.71 0.55
CA GLU A 40 -13.27 4.60 0.01
C GLU A 40 -12.03 5.09 -0.77
N ASP A 41 -12.12 6.25 -1.38
CA ASP A 41 -11.05 6.88 -2.15
C ASP A 41 -10.63 8.24 -1.56
N LEU A 42 -9.56 8.82 -2.12
CA LEU A 42 -8.99 10.08 -1.66
C LEU A 42 -9.96 11.26 -1.77
N MET A 43 -10.68 11.35 -2.89
CA MET A 43 -11.59 12.46 -3.17
C MET A 43 -12.81 12.42 -2.28
N SER A 44 -13.29 11.21 -1.95
CA SER A 44 -14.37 11.01 -0.98
C SER A 44 -13.99 11.50 0.41
N ARG A 45 -12.74 11.29 0.84
CA ARG A 45 -12.23 11.80 2.14
C ARG A 45 -12.08 13.31 2.13
N VAL A 46 -11.55 13.90 1.07
CA VAL A 46 -11.50 15.36 0.92
C VAL A 46 -12.92 15.94 0.94
N SER A 47 -13.86 15.32 0.24
CA SER A 47 -15.27 15.73 0.26
C SER A 47 -15.90 15.62 1.65
N TYR A 48 -15.54 14.58 2.42
CA TYR A 48 -15.97 14.44 3.80
C TYR A 48 -15.52 15.62 4.65
N VAL A 49 -14.23 15.99 4.58
CA VAL A 49 -13.69 17.16 5.29
C VAL A 49 -14.42 18.44 4.89
N MET A 50 -14.66 18.66 3.58
CA MET A 50 -15.38 19.84 3.09
C MET A 50 -16.83 19.95 3.62
N MET A 51 -17.50 18.83 3.84
CA MET A 51 -18.91 18.79 4.25
C MET A 51 -19.10 18.69 5.75
N ASN A 52 -18.08 18.30 6.52
CA ASN A 52 -18.17 18.05 7.95
C ASN A 52 -17.15 18.91 8.71
N PRO A 53 -17.57 19.98 9.40
CA PRO A 53 -16.65 20.77 10.24
C PRO A 53 -15.97 19.88 11.30
N GLY A 54 -14.63 19.90 11.36
CA GLY A 54 -13.83 19.01 12.22
C GLY A 54 -13.57 17.63 11.64
N GLY A 55 -13.98 17.37 10.41
CA GLY A 55 -13.74 16.09 9.73
C GLY A 55 -12.27 15.80 9.46
N ASP A 56 -11.45 16.83 9.32
CA ASP A 56 -10.00 16.74 9.22
C ASP A 56 -9.36 16.22 10.52
N ASP A 57 -9.78 16.75 11.68
CA ASP A 57 -9.34 16.26 12.99
C ASP A 57 -9.77 14.81 13.24
N GLU A 58 -11.01 14.45 12.84
CA GLU A 58 -11.54 13.10 12.98
C GLU A 58 -10.76 12.08 12.12
N LEU A 59 -10.47 12.44 10.87
CA LEU A 59 -9.64 11.61 9.98
C LEU A 59 -8.20 11.51 10.49
N THR A 60 -7.62 12.60 10.98
CA THR A 60 -6.28 12.64 11.57
C THR A 60 -6.16 11.72 12.77
N SER A 61 -7.05 11.84 13.74
CA SER A 61 -7.03 10.96 14.92
C SER A 61 -7.21 9.49 14.52
N THR A 62 -8.13 9.22 13.60
CA THR A 62 -8.41 7.86 13.11
C THR A 62 -7.17 7.19 12.50
N VAL A 63 -6.38 7.89 11.67
CA VAL A 63 -5.18 7.28 11.06
C VAL A 63 -4.05 7.14 12.07
N ARG A 64 -3.89 8.10 12.99
CA ARG A 64 -2.86 8.01 14.04
C ARG A 64 -3.12 6.87 15.02
N ASP A 65 -4.38 6.67 15.45
CA ASP A 65 -4.77 5.54 16.28
C ASP A 65 -4.50 4.19 15.58
N ALA A 66 -4.78 4.12 14.27
CA ALA A 66 -4.49 2.92 13.48
C ALA A 66 -2.98 2.65 13.37
N LEU A 67 -2.16 3.68 13.23
CA LEU A 67 -0.70 3.56 13.22
C LEU A 67 -0.17 3.08 14.57
N ASP A 68 -0.68 3.62 15.67
CA ASP A 68 -0.24 3.19 17.01
C ASP A 68 -0.60 1.73 17.28
N THR A 69 -1.79 1.29 16.84
CA THR A 69 -2.21 -0.13 16.88
C THR A 69 -1.31 -1.01 16.01
N LEU A 70 -0.99 -0.57 14.78
CA LEU A 70 -0.09 -1.31 13.90
C LEU A 70 1.31 -1.48 14.50
N ILE A 71 1.82 -0.45 15.17
CA ILE A 71 3.11 -0.50 15.89
C ILE A 71 3.04 -1.51 17.04
N GLU A 72 1.92 -1.58 17.75
CA GLU A 72 1.70 -2.60 18.79
C GLU A 72 1.73 -4.01 18.20
N ASP A 73 1.04 -4.22 17.08
CA ASP A 73 1.04 -5.52 16.38
C ASP A 73 2.45 -5.93 15.95
N LEU A 74 3.25 -5.00 15.40
CA LEU A 74 4.65 -5.23 15.03
C LEU A 74 5.52 -5.63 16.25
N CYS A 75 5.28 -4.99 17.39
CA CYS A 75 6.00 -5.31 18.62
C CYS A 75 5.59 -6.67 19.20
N ASN A 76 4.32 -7.06 19.04
CA ASN A 76 3.81 -8.35 19.47
C ASN A 76 4.30 -9.52 18.59
N ASP A 77 4.50 -9.26 17.29
CA ASP A 77 4.91 -10.28 16.31
C ASP A 77 6.44 -10.54 16.32
N LEU A 78 7.21 -9.69 17.02
CA LEU A 78 8.65 -9.85 17.14
C LEU A 78 9.00 -11.08 17.99
N ASP A 79 9.77 -12.03 17.44
CA ASP A 79 10.30 -13.19 18.16
C ASP A 79 11.41 -12.74 19.14
N THR A 80 11.02 -12.44 20.37
CA THR A 80 11.90 -11.92 21.42
C THR A 80 11.34 -12.24 22.81
N ASP A 81 12.22 -12.28 23.81
CA ASP A 81 11.85 -12.38 25.22
C ASP A 81 11.40 -11.03 25.84
N LEU A 82 11.49 -9.93 25.08
CA LEU A 82 11.06 -8.61 25.53
C LEU A 82 9.54 -8.49 25.51
N LEU A 83 8.99 -7.71 26.43
CA LEU A 83 7.58 -7.30 26.35
C LEU A 83 7.39 -6.27 25.21
N PRO A 84 6.21 -6.22 24.58
CA PRO A 84 5.92 -5.26 23.51
C PRO A 84 6.22 -3.80 23.87
N ASP A 85 5.90 -3.38 25.10
CA ASP A 85 6.23 -2.03 25.60
C ASP A 85 7.75 -1.79 25.68
N ASP A 86 8.52 -2.81 26.03
CA ASP A 86 9.99 -2.71 26.03
C ASP A 86 10.53 -2.61 24.60
N VAL A 87 9.92 -3.32 23.64
CA VAL A 87 10.29 -3.21 22.21
C VAL A 87 10.03 -1.81 21.72
N ARG A 88 8.87 -1.20 22.04
CA ARG A 88 8.55 0.21 21.70
C ARG A 88 9.61 1.19 22.17
N MET A 89 10.17 0.98 23.36
CA MET A 89 11.24 1.83 23.91
C MET A 89 12.56 1.73 23.13
N HIS A 90 12.73 0.69 22.30
CA HIS A 90 13.90 0.47 21.46
C HIS A 90 13.70 0.86 19.99
N ILE A 91 12.53 1.42 19.64
CA ILE A 91 12.26 2.01 18.32
C ILE A 91 12.75 3.46 18.36
N HIS A 92 13.70 3.80 17.50
CA HIS A 92 14.35 5.12 17.47
C HIS A 92 14.07 5.93 16.20
N ASP A 93 13.64 5.28 15.13
CA ASP A 93 13.28 5.94 13.88
C ASP A 93 11.97 5.35 13.34
N ILE A 94 11.13 6.21 12.79
CA ILE A 94 9.95 5.82 12.02
C ILE A 94 9.90 6.61 10.72
N VAL A 95 9.71 5.93 9.60
CA VAL A 95 9.51 6.53 8.29
C VAL A 95 8.08 6.26 7.85
N LEU A 96 7.35 7.32 7.51
CA LEU A 96 5.97 7.27 7.08
C LEU A 96 5.89 7.79 5.64
N VAL A 97 5.29 6.99 4.75
CA VAL A 97 5.02 7.37 3.36
C VAL A 97 3.55 7.16 3.06
N GLY A 98 3.06 7.74 2.00
CA GLY A 98 1.69 7.60 1.54
C GLY A 98 1.36 8.65 0.48
N ASN A 99 0.16 8.56 -0.06
CA ASN A 99 -0.33 9.53 -1.02
C ASN A 99 -0.56 10.92 -0.39
N PRO A 100 -0.72 11.99 -1.20
CA PRO A 100 -0.78 13.36 -0.66
C PRO A 100 -1.91 13.61 0.33
N VAL A 101 -3.07 12.99 0.17
CA VAL A 101 -4.19 13.16 1.13
C VAL A 101 -3.88 12.49 2.45
N MET A 102 -3.32 11.26 2.42
CA MET A 102 -2.87 10.56 3.63
C MET A 102 -1.75 11.31 4.34
N HIS A 103 -0.77 11.83 3.58
CA HIS A 103 0.30 12.67 4.09
C HIS A 103 -0.24 13.90 4.87
N HIS A 104 -1.21 14.62 4.29
CA HIS A 104 -1.78 15.81 4.93
C HIS A 104 -2.60 15.44 6.17
N LEU A 105 -3.48 14.46 6.07
CA LEU A 105 -4.30 13.99 7.21
C LEU A 105 -3.44 13.45 8.36
N LEU A 106 -2.37 12.71 8.06
CA LEU A 106 -1.43 12.23 9.07
C LEU A 106 -0.78 13.38 9.84
N LEU A 107 -0.39 14.45 9.14
CA LEU A 107 0.23 15.63 9.70
C LEU A 107 -0.77 16.59 10.39
N GLY A 108 -2.07 16.32 10.29
CA GLY A 108 -3.12 17.22 10.79
C GLY A 108 -3.27 18.49 9.95
N ILE A 109 -3.06 18.37 8.63
CA ILE A 109 -3.17 19.45 7.66
C ILE A 109 -4.45 19.25 6.85
N ASP A 110 -5.26 20.30 6.70
CA ASP A 110 -6.46 20.29 5.87
C ASP A 110 -6.14 19.86 4.41
N PRO A 111 -6.69 18.72 3.93
CA PRO A 111 -6.43 18.23 2.59
C PRO A 111 -7.31 18.89 1.51
N THR A 112 -8.21 19.80 1.88
CA THR A 112 -9.19 20.44 0.96
C THR A 112 -8.53 21.05 -0.31
N PRO A 113 -7.33 21.69 -0.23
CA PRO A 113 -6.67 22.20 -1.43
C PRO A 113 -6.27 21.14 -2.46
N LEU A 114 -6.18 19.87 -2.03
CA LEU A 114 -5.91 18.73 -2.93
C LEU A 114 -7.17 18.26 -3.69
N GLY A 115 -8.35 18.72 -3.30
CA GLY A 115 -9.63 18.29 -3.86
C GLY A 115 -10.02 18.96 -5.18
N ALA A 116 -9.34 20.03 -5.59
CA ALA A 116 -9.65 20.78 -6.81
C ALA A 116 -8.40 21.32 -7.47
N ALA A 117 -8.44 21.47 -8.80
CA ALA A 117 -7.34 22.07 -9.54
C ALA A 117 -6.99 23.47 -8.95
N PRO A 118 -5.71 23.80 -8.76
CA PRO A 118 -4.51 23.10 -9.24
C PRO A 118 -3.97 21.98 -8.33
N PHE A 119 -4.74 21.40 -7.40
CA PHE A 119 -4.35 20.32 -6.49
C PHE A 119 -3.10 20.66 -5.66
N THR A 120 -3.21 21.74 -4.90
CA THR A 120 -2.06 22.35 -4.24
C THR A 120 -1.68 21.58 -2.97
N LEU A 121 -0.43 21.16 -2.89
CA LEU A 121 0.18 20.69 -1.65
C LEU A 121 0.37 21.87 -0.69
N THR A 122 -0.10 21.73 0.54
CA THR A 122 0.25 22.69 1.61
C THR A 122 1.70 22.47 2.07
N VAL A 123 2.12 21.20 2.15
CA VAL A 123 3.49 20.77 2.42
C VAL A 123 3.86 19.68 1.44
N GLY A 124 4.89 19.90 0.64
CA GLY A 124 5.44 18.92 -0.31
C GLY A 124 6.80 18.39 0.09
N GLU A 125 7.56 19.17 0.86
CA GLU A 125 8.88 18.81 1.38
C GLU A 125 8.77 17.74 2.47
N PRO A 126 9.85 16.94 2.72
CA PRO A 126 9.86 16.00 3.82
C PRO A 126 9.72 16.71 5.16
N VAL A 127 9.06 16.04 6.11
CA VAL A 127 8.85 16.60 7.46
C VAL A 127 9.52 15.71 8.50
N ASP A 128 10.46 16.29 9.24
CA ASP A 128 11.14 15.65 10.37
C ASP A 128 10.60 16.18 11.70
N MET A 129 10.15 15.26 12.56
CA MET A 129 9.60 15.59 13.87
C MET A 129 9.86 14.46 14.87
N ARG A 130 9.34 14.55 16.09
CA ARG A 130 9.30 13.41 17.01
C ARG A 130 8.03 12.60 16.75
N ALA A 131 8.11 11.28 16.84
CA ALA A 131 6.94 10.42 16.71
C ALA A 131 5.84 10.78 17.73
N ALA A 132 6.21 11.21 18.91
CA ALA A 132 5.30 11.69 19.94
C ALA A 132 4.48 12.95 19.54
N ASP A 133 4.95 13.74 18.58
CA ASP A 133 4.22 14.91 18.06
C ASP A 133 3.07 14.49 17.11
N LEU A 134 3.05 13.22 16.71
CA LEU A 134 1.97 12.56 15.96
C LEU A 134 1.09 11.66 16.87
N ASP A 135 1.18 11.83 18.18
CA ASP A 135 0.47 11.01 19.18
C ASP A 135 0.80 9.50 19.12
N LEU A 136 1.92 9.13 18.47
CA LEU A 136 2.40 7.75 18.44
C LEU A 136 3.12 7.42 19.75
N GLY A 137 2.83 6.25 20.31
CA GLY A 137 3.41 5.73 21.55
C GLY A 137 4.91 5.36 21.46
N LEU A 138 5.70 6.17 20.77
CA LEU A 138 7.14 6.00 20.54
C LEU A 138 7.94 7.18 21.13
N PRO A 139 8.24 7.17 22.42
CA PRO A 139 8.78 8.33 23.13
C PRO A 139 10.18 8.77 22.68
N TYR A 140 10.95 7.86 22.09
CA TYR A 140 12.33 8.11 21.68
C TYR A 140 12.55 8.14 20.17
N ALA A 141 11.49 7.87 19.38
CA ALA A 141 11.62 7.81 17.95
C ALA A 141 11.58 9.18 17.28
N ARG A 142 12.45 9.36 16.30
CA ARG A 142 12.31 10.39 15.27
C ARG A 142 11.35 9.90 14.21
N CYS A 143 10.55 10.80 13.70
CA CYS A 143 9.63 10.54 12.60
C CYS A 143 10.07 11.33 11.38
N HIS A 144 10.23 10.62 10.26
CA HIS A 144 10.43 11.20 8.94
C HIS A 144 9.20 10.90 8.09
N VAL A 145 8.45 11.94 7.73
CA VAL A 145 7.35 11.83 6.76
C VAL A 145 7.90 12.21 5.39
N GLY A 146 7.82 11.28 4.44
CA GLY A 146 8.43 11.41 3.12
C GLY A 146 7.83 12.54 2.29
N PRO A 147 8.58 13.09 1.31
CA PRO A 147 8.14 14.22 0.48
C PRO A 147 7.09 13.79 -0.55
N CYS A 148 6.12 14.66 -0.82
CA CYS A 148 5.21 14.51 -1.95
C CYS A 148 5.78 15.18 -3.21
N ILE A 149 5.66 14.51 -4.36
CA ILE A 149 6.16 15.02 -5.66
C ILE A 149 5.19 16.06 -6.25
N ALA A 150 3.88 15.79 -6.15
CA ALA A 150 2.81 16.65 -6.66
C ALA A 150 1.50 16.36 -5.94
N GLY A 151 0.44 17.13 -6.20
CA GLY A 151 -0.85 17.01 -5.53
C GLY A 151 -1.54 15.63 -5.62
N HIS A 152 -1.12 14.79 -6.56
CA HIS A 152 -1.59 13.40 -6.70
C HIS A 152 -0.47 12.38 -6.76
N VAL A 153 0.78 12.76 -6.52
CA VAL A 153 1.94 11.86 -6.49
C VAL A 153 2.63 12.03 -5.15
N GLY A 154 2.46 11.05 -4.29
CA GLY A 154 2.83 11.13 -2.88
C GLY A 154 4.23 10.62 -2.55
N ALA A 155 4.46 10.47 -1.26
CA ALA A 155 5.69 9.96 -0.68
C ALA A 155 5.86 8.44 -0.94
N ASP A 156 4.77 7.70 -1.10
CA ASP A 156 4.70 6.32 -1.56
C ASP A 156 5.40 6.16 -2.93
N ALA A 157 4.93 6.90 -3.94
CA ALA A 157 5.53 6.91 -5.28
C ALA A 157 6.99 7.43 -5.27
N ALA A 158 7.31 8.42 -4.43
CA ALA A 158 8.67 8.91 -4.25
C ALA A 158 9.60 7.81 -3.71
N SER A 159 9.14 7.06 -2.71
CA SER A 159 9.90 5.95 -2.10
C SER A 159 10.06 4.77 -3.05
N ALA A 160 9.01 4.41 -3.79
CA ALA A 160 9.08 3.38 -4.84
C ALA A 160 10.08 3.79 -5.93
N THR A 161 10.05 5.06 -6.38
CA THR A 161 11.02 5.61 -7.34
C THR A 161 12.46 5.52 -6.83
N LEU A 162 12.67 5.77 -5.54
CA LEU A 162 13.99 5.65 -4.90
C LEU A 162 14.47 4.21 -4.87
N ASN A 163 13.60 3.27 -4.50
CA ASN A 163 13.92 1.84 -4.45
C ASN A 163 14.25 1.27 -5.83
N GLU A 164 13.40 1.53 -6.82
CA GLU A 164 13.57 1.04 -8.20
C GLU A 164 14.68 1.80 -8.95
N ARG A 165 15.16 2.92 -8.38
CA ARG A 165 16.23 3.74 -8.95
C ARG A 165 15.96 4.25 -10.37
N THR A 166 14.69 4.46 -10.73
CA THR A 166 14.29 4.96 -12.05
C THR A 166 14.98 6.28 -12.41
N HIS A 167 15.37 7.07 -11.40
CA HIS A 167 16.13 8.32 -11.51
C HIS A 167 17.64 8.15 -11.75
N ALA A 168 18.17 6.92 -11.73
CA ALA A 168 19.60 6.66 -11.81
C ALA A 168 20.01 5.81 -13.04
N THR A 169 19.07 5.48 -13.91
CA THR A 169 19.29 4.64 -15.10
C THR A 169 19.66 5.47 -16.33
N VAL A 170 20.49 4.92 -17.21
CA VAL A 170 20.81 5.55 -18.51
C VAL A 170 19.66 5.33 -19.50
N GLU A 171 19.18 4.09 -19.59
CA GLU A 171 18.01 3.74 -20.41
C GLU A 171 16.72 4.14 -19.70
N PRO A 172 15.69 4.58 -20.44
CA PRO A 172 14.41 4.90 -19.86
C PRO A 172 13.80 3.70 -19.12
N GLN A 173 13.43 3.91 -17.86
CA GLN A 173 12.76 2.92 -17.03
C GLN A 173 11.36 3.42 -16.68
N LEU A 174 10.36 2.56 -16.89
CA LEU A 174 8.97 2.79 -16.53
C LEU A 174 8.64 2.01 -15.26
N MET A 175 8.19 2.71 -14.24
CA MET A 175 7.58 2.14 -13.04
C MET A 175 6.09 2.46 -13.06
N VAL A 176 5.26 1.48 -12.75
CA VAL A 176 3.82 1.65 -12.59
C VAL A 176 3.43 1.00 -11.27
N ASP A 177 3.00 1.81 -10.33
CA ASP A 177 2.41 1.38 -9.06
C ASP A 177 0.90 1.37 -9.22
N ILE A 178 0.29 0.18 -9.09
CA ILE A 178 -1.14 -0.02 -9.38
C ILE A 178 -1.91 -0.27 -8.10
N GLY A 179 -2.67 0.75 -7.68
CA GLY A 179 -3.59 0.68 -6.54
C GLY A 179 -4.94 1.31 -6.90
N THR A 180 -5.60 1.91 -5.94
CA THR A 180 -6.81 2.73 -6.14
C THR A 180 -6.52 3.91 -7.08
N ASN A 181 -5.31 4.46 -7.02
CA ASN A 181 -4.69 5.27 -8.07
C ASN A 181 -3.51 4.51 -8.65
N ALA A 182 -3.13 4.80 -9.87
CA ALA A 182 -1.91 4.29 -10.47
C ALA A 182 -0.91 5.43 -10.61
N GLU A 183 0.23 5.31 -9.96
CA GLU A 183 1.36 6.21 -10.11
C GLU A 183 2.29 5.68 -11.20
N ILE A 184 2.49 6.49 -12.21
CA ILE A 184 3.29 6.17 -13.39
C ILE A 184 4.54 7.04 -13.37
N VAL A 185 5.71 6.42 -13.27
CA VAL A 185 6.99 7.12 -13.25
C VAL A 185 7.85 6.66 -14.42
N LEU A 186 8.26 7.59 -15.27
CA LEU A 186 9.20 7.36 -16.35
C LEU A 186 10.47 8.15 -16.07
N GLY A 187 11.60 7.47 -15.89
CA GLY A 187 12.82 8.10 -15.44
C GLY A 187 14.08 7.69 -16.21
N THR A 188 15.01 8.62 -16.21
CA THR A 188 16.43 8.43 -16.54
C THR A 188 17.26 9.26 -15.57
N ALA A 189 18.60 9.08 -15.59
CA ALA A 189 19.52 9.91 -14.80
C ALA A 189 19.48 11.41 -15.15
N GLU A 190 18.95 11.77 -16.31
CA GLU A 190 18.83 13.16 -16.73
C GLU A 190 17.50 13.78 -16.33
N ARG A 191 16.42 12.99 -16.35
CA ARG A 191 15.06 13.48 -16.10
C ARG A 191 14.11 12.38 -15.69
N THR A 192 13.21 12.71 -14.74
CA THR A 192 12.12 11.85 -14.28
C THR A 192 10.79 12.61 -14.44
N TYR A 193 9.78 11.90 -14.93
CA TYR A 193 8.40 12.36 -15.04
C TYR A 193 7.53 11.46 -14.17
N ALA A 194 6.55 12.06 -13.50
CA ALA A 194 5.57 11.31 -12.71
C ALA A 194 4.15 11.81 -13.04
N ALA A 195 3.21 10.89 -13.05
CA ALA A 195 1.79 11.16 -13.22
C ALA A 195 0.98 10.19 -12.38
N SER A 196 -0.20 10.61 -11.95
CA SER A 196 -1.19 9.74 -11.29
C SER A 196 -2.44 9.65 -12.17
N SER A 197 -3.04 8.46 -12.20
CA SER A 197 -4.28 8.17 -12.91
C SER A 197 -5.25 7.42 -12.00
N PRO A 198 -6.51 7.83 -11.86
CA PRO A 198 -7.47 7.08 -11.07
C PRO A 198 -7.78 5.75 -11.77
N THR A 199 -7.54 4.63 -11.09
CA THR A 199 -7.84 3.27 -11.55
C THR A 199 -9.09 2.72 -10.86
N GLY A 200 -9.40 3.23 -9.68
CA GLY A 200 -10.48 2.76 -8.84
C GLY A 200 -10.12 1.49 -8.04
N PRO A 201 -10.96 1.08 -7.08
CA PRO A 201 -10.65 -0.01 -6.16
C PRO A 201 -10.76 -1.41 -6.79
N ALA A 202 -11.17 -1.51 -8.05
CA ALA A 202 -11.31 -2.78 -8.76
C ALA A 202 -9.99 -3.58 -8.83
N LEU A 203 -8.87 -2.89 -9.08
CA LEU A 203 -7.54 -3.52 -9.15
C LEU A 203 -6.96 -3.88 -7.76
N GLU A 204 -7.65 -3.51 -6.68
CA GLU A 204 -7.37 -4.00 -5.33
C GLU A 204 -8.31 -5.15 -4.92
N GLY A 205 -9.06 -5.72 -5.87
CA GLY A 205 -10.03 -6.79 -5.62
C GLY A 205 -11.35 -6.31 -4.99
N ALA A 206 -11.58 -5.01 -4.89
CA ALA A 206 -12.84 -4.45 -4.38
C ALA A 206 -13.82 -4.17 -5.52
N GLN A 207 -15.13 -4.20 -5.21
CA GLN A 207 -16.22 -3.91 -6.16
C GLN A 207 -16.29 -4.86 -7.38
N ILE A 208 -15.65 -6.02 -7.29
CA ILE A 208 -15.75 -7.11 -8.27
C ILE A 208 -16.41 -8.30 -7.60
N SER A 209 -17.37 -8.96 -8.26
CA SER A 209 -18.15 -10.07 -7.69
C SER A 209 -17.32 -11.25 -7.21
N SER A 210 -16.16 -11.48 -7.83
CA SER A 210 -15.18 -12.50 -7.46
C SER A 210 -13.86 -11.89 -6.99
N GLY A 211 -13.88 -10.63 -6.54
CA GLY A 211 -12.70 -9.94 -6.04
C GLY A 211 -12.48 -10.21 -4.55
N MET A 212 -11.21 -10.26 -4.17
CA MET A 212 -10.76 -10.34 -2.79
C MET A 212 -9.53 -9.44 -2.63
N ARG A 213 -9.42 -8.80 -1.47
CA ARG A 213 -8.20 -8.04 -1.16
C ARG A 213 -7.01 -8.99 -1.05
N ALA A 214 -5.80 -8.46 -1.24
CA ALA A 214 -4.55 -9.21 -1.15
C ALA A 214 -4.25 -9.61 0.31
N THR A 215 -4.96 -10.62 0.80
CA THR A 215 -4.82 -11.24 2.12
C THR A 215 -4.65 -12.75 1.97
N ALA A 216 -4.27 -13.45 3.03
CA ALA A 216 -4.15 -14.90 3.02
C ALA A 216 -5.42 -15.57 2.47
N GLY A 217 -5.28 -16.47 1.50
CA GLY A 217 -6.37 -17.12 0.78
C GLY A 217 -6.80 -16.43 -0.53
N ALA A 218 -6.39 -15.18 -0.79
CA ALA A 218 -6.67 -14.55 -2.08
C ALA A 218 -5.85 -15.20 -3.20
N ILE A 219 -6.50 -15.46 -4.33
CA ILE A 219 -5.81 -15.91 -5.54
C ILE A 219 -4.97 -14.75 -6.05
N GLU A 220 -3.63 -14.94 -6.14
CA GLU A 220 -2.67 -13.92 -6.54
C GLU A 220 -2.06 -14.14 -7.92
N ARG A 221 -2.00 -15.42 -8.37
CA ARG A 221 -1.40 -15.81 -9.63
C ARG A 221 -2.32 -16.76 -10.37
N ILE A 222 -2.37 -16.61 -11.70
CA ILE A 222 -3.14 -17.49 -12.59
C ILE A 222 -2.28 -17.83 -13.81
N ARG A 223 -2.40 -19.09 -14.29
CA ARG A 223 -1.87 -19.54 -15.58
C ARG A 223 -2.92 -20.38 -16.27
N ILE A 224 -3.05 -20.22 -17.57
CA ILE A 224 -3.94 -21.01 -18.41
C ILE A 224 -3.08 -21.83 -19.39
N ASP A 225 -3.25 -23.14 -19.39
CA ASP A 225 -2.62 -23.99 -20.37
C ASP A 225 -3.17 -23.68 -21.76
N HIS A 226 -2.30 -23.38 -22.74
CA HIS A 226 -2.73 -22.89 -24.05
C HIS A 226 -3.29 -23.98 -24.95
N ASP A 227 -3.09 -25.27 -24.63
CA ASP A 227 -3.57 -26.40 -25.40
C ASP A 227 -4.88 -26.98 -24.83
N THR A 228 -4.96 -27.06 -23.49
CA THR A 228 -6.10 -27.66 -22.78
C THR A 228 -7.08 -26.63 -22.24
N PHE A 229 -6.65 -25.37 -22.12
CA PHE A 229 -7.36 -24.27 -21.48
C PHE A 229 -7.65 -24.49 -19.98
N GLU A 230 -7.00 -25.46 -19.35
CA GLU A 230 -7.13 -25.69 -17.92
C GLU A 230 -6.42 -24.60 -17.15
N PRO A 231 -7.09 -23.92 -16.19
CA PRO A 231 -6.47 -22.93 -15.35
C PRO A 231 -5.80 -23.57 -14.14
N ARG A 232 -4.66 -23.04 -13.74
CA ARG A 232 -4.06 -23.27 -12.43
C ARG A 232 -3.79 -21.95 -11.74
N PHE A 233 -3.84 -21.93 -10.43
CA PHE A 233 -3.69 -20.70 -9.66
C PHE A 233 -2.88 -20.92 -8.38
N LYS A 234 -2.41 -19.81 -7.84
CA LYS A 234 -1.70 -19.73 -6.57
C LYS A 234 -2.43 -18.78 -5.64
N VAL A 235 -2.41 -19.05 -4.35
CA VAL A 235 -3.03 -18.20 -3.33
C VAL A 235 -1.98 -17.62 -2.39
N ILE A 236 -2.24 -16.43 -1.85
CA ILE A 236 -1.42 -15.83 -0.82
C ILE A 236 -1.45 -16.73 0.43
N GLY A 237 -0.25 -17.07 0.93
CA GLY A 237 -0.09 -17.96 2.09
C GLY A 237 0.13 -19.43 1.74
N ALA A 238 0.24 -19.78 0.43
CA ALA A 238 0.63 -21.11 -0.02
C ALA A 238 1.68 -21.04 -1.14
N ASP A 239 2.67 -21.91 -1.09
CA ASP A 239 3.71 -21.99 -2.12
C ASP A 239 3.31 -22.88 -3.31
N ALA A 240 2.46 -23.87 -3.08
CA ALA A 240 1.99 -24.80 -4.10
C ALA A 240 0.99 -24.16 -5.06
N TRP A 241 1.00 -24.61 -6.33
CA TRP A 241 -0.04 -24.32 -7.30
C TRP A 241 -1.24 -25.26 -7.11
N SER A 242 -2.43 -24.84 -7.58
CA SER A 242 -3.70 -25.57 -7.41
C SER A 242 -3.73 -26.96 -8.03
N ASP A 243 -2.82 -27.27 -8.95
CA ASP A 243 -2.63 -28.57 -9.61
C ASP A 243 -1.55 -29.44 -8.93
N GLU A 244 -0.89 -28.96 -7.87
CA GLU A 244 0.14 -29.68 -7.12
C GLU A 244 -0.45 -30.41 -5.90
N PRO A 245 0.09 -31.60 -5.56
CA PRO A 245 -0.47 -32.43 -4.48
C PRO A 245 -0.49 -31.76 -3.09
N GLU A 246 0.46 -30.86 -2.83
CA GLU A 246 0.63 -30.16 -1.54
C GLU A 246 -0.37 -29.02 -1.37
N PHE A 247 -1.04 -28.58 -2.44
CA PHE A 247 -1.94 -27.41 -2.38
C PHE A 247 -3.07 -27.59 -1.37
N ALA A 248 -3.71 -28.74 -1.34
CA ALA A 248 -4.83 -28.99 -0.45
C ALA A 248 -4.43 -28.95 1.03
N GLU A 249 -3.20 -29.37 1.37
CA GLU A 249 -2.67 -29.32 2.72
C GLU A 249 -2.30 -27.89 3.12
N GLN A 250 -1.60 -27.16 2.25
CA GLN A 250 -1.17 -25.79 2.51
C GLN A 250 -2.34 -24.80 2.61
N THR A 251 -3.45 -25.09 1.95
CA THR A 251 -4.63 -24.20 1.93
C THR A 251 -5.75 -24.62 2.87
N ALA A 252 -5.56 -25.70 3.64
CA ALA A 252 -6.62 -26.28 4.47
C ALA A 252 -7.26 -25.31 5.50
N THR A 253 -6.56 -24.27 5.89
CA THR A 253 -7.01 -23.26 6.85
C THR A 253 -7.30 -21.89 6.20
N LEU A 254 -7.12 -21.77 4.87
CA LEU A 254 -7.31 -20.54 4.13
C LEU A 254 -8.72 -20.47 3.55
N ASP A 255 -9.33 -19.29 3.60
CA ASP A 255 -10.59 -19.01 2.91
C ASP A 255 -10.28 -18.47 1.51
N ILE A 256 -10.44 -19.32 0.48
CA ILE A 256 -10.19 -18.95 -0.91
C ILE A 256 -11.50 -18.40 -1.50
N ALA A 257 -11.72 -17.09 -1.37
CA ALA A 257 -12.99 -16.47 -1.74
C ALA A 257 -12.93 -15.68 -3.08
N GLY A 258 -11.73 -15.32 -3.58
CA GLY A 258 -11.65 -14.50 -4.78
C GLY A 258 -10.23 -14.15 -5.24
N LEU A 259 -10.18 -13.31 -6.26
CA LEU A 259 -8.99 -12.84 -6.96
C LEU A 259 -8.51 -11.52 -6.35
N CYS A 260 -7.24 -11.39 -6.00
CA CYS A 260 -6.67 -10.08 -5.71
C CYS A 260 -6.28 -9.33 -7.00
N GLY A 261 -5.85 -8.09 -6.88
CA GLY A 261 -5.55 -7.24 -8.03
C GLY A 261 -4.55 -7.82 -9.01
N SER A 262 -3.47 -8.47 -8.53
CA SER A 262 -2.48 -9.12 -9.39
C SER A 262 -3.10 -10.26 -10.22
N ALA A 263 -3.95 -11.09 -9.62
CA ALA A 263 -4.65 -12.15 -10.34
C ALA A 263 -5.65 -11.61 -11.36
N ILE A 264 -6.30 -10.49 -11.08
CA ILE A 264 -7.22 -9.82 -12.03
C ILE A 264 -6.46 -9.40 -13.28
N ILE A 265 -5.28 -8.83 -13.12
CA ILE A 265 -4.43 -8.43 -14.25
C ILE A 265 -3.93 -9.68 -14.99
N GLU A 266 -3.44 -10.69 -14.26
CA GLU A 266 -2.92 -11.92 -14.86
C GLU A 266 -4.00 -12.70 -15.62
N VAL A 267 -5.22 -12.86 -15.08
CA VAL A 267 -6.28 -13.61 -15.76
C VAL A 267 -6.64 -12.99 -17.11
N ILE A 268 -6.70 -11.67 -17.21
CA ILE A 268 -6.96 -10.98 -18.47
C ILE A 268 -5.82 -11.23 -19.46
N GLY A 269 -4.57 -11.14 -18.98
CA GLY A 269 -3.39 -11.44 -19.79
C GLY A 269 -3.36 -12.89 -20.29
N GLU A 270 -3.62 -13.85 -19.42
CA GLU A 270 -3.64 -15.27 -19.74
C GLU A 270 -4.79 -15.64 -20.73
N LEU A 271 -5.98 -15.05 -20.55
CA LEU A 271 -7.09 -15.20 -21.50
C LEU A 271 -6.72 -14.67 -22.89
N PHE A 272 -6.01 -13.54 -22.96
CA PHE A 272 -5.54 -12.99 -24.22
C PHE A 272 -4.45 -13.87 -24.86
N LEU A 273 -3.45 -14.29 -24.08
CA LEU A 273 -2.34 -15.10 -24.57
C LEU A 273 -2.79 -16.51 -25.03
N SER A 274 -3.80 -17.07 -24.38
CA SER A 274 -4.40 -18.37 -24.79
C SER A 274 -5.38 -18.24 -25.96
N GLY A 275 -5.69 -17.02 -26.42
CA GLY A 275 -6.64 -16.78 -27.51
C GLY A 275 -8.10 -16.89 -27.10
N LEU A 276 -8.41 -17.03 -25.81
CA LEU A 276 -9.77 -17.06 -25.28
C LEU A 276 -10.39 -15.65 -25.18
N CYS A 277 -9.57 -14.61 -25.32
CA CYS A 277 -10.00 -13.22 -25.36
C CYS A 277 -9.31 -12.51 -26.53
N ASP A 278 -10.05 -11.71 -27.28
CA ASP A 278 -9.50 -10.92 -28.38
C ASP A 278 -8.91 -9.57 -27.90
N HIS A 279 -8.31 -8.83 -28.84
CA HIS A 279 -7.69 -7.52 -28.56
C HIS A 279 -8.69 -6.42 -28.14
N ASN A 280 -9.99 -6.65 -28.22
CA ASN A 280 -11.04 -5.77 -27.75
C ASN A 280 -11.58 -6.20 -26.37
N GLY A 281 -11.00 -7.26 -25.76
CA GLY A 281 -11.45 -7.79 -24.49
C GLY A 281 -12.69 -8.69 -24.57
N VAL A 282 -13.04 -9.15 -25.77
CA VAL A 282 -14.22 -10.01 -25.98
C VAL A 282 -13.79 -11.48 -25.85
N ILE A 283 -14.45 -12.20 -24.94
CA ILE A 283 -14.27 -13.66 -24.77
C ILE A 283 -14.86 -14.37 -25.99
N GLN A 284 -14.10 -15.35 -26.52
CA GLN A 284 -14.42 -16.10 -27.74
C GLN A 284 -15.19 -17.38 -27.43
#